data_ec46763a87a0c9d16e985e5d7432e0d0
#
_entry.id   ec46763a87a0c9d16e985e5d7432e0d0
#
_cell.length_a   1.000
_cell.length_b   1.000
_cell.length_c   1.000
_cell.angle_alpha   90.00
_cell.angle_beta   90.00
_cell.angle_gamma   90.00
#
_symmetry.space_group_name_H-M   'P 1'
#
loop_
_entity.id
_entity.type
_entity.pdbx_description
1 polymer ?
#
loop_
_entity_poly.entity_id
_entity_poly.type
_entity_poly.pdbx_seq_one_letter_code
_entity_poly.pdbx_strand_id
1 'polypeptide(L)'
;QDLSAQISNESIDTILDKSTDLSGSTGYLYKNDVGHIMYVINLAADNLSYMFDFNMGKWSKLESEGNRFYGNTYINYKNHHYVLDYENPYMYEMSTNFNDDAGIAIKREIVSPVFFSPNPISINEYRLFTKQGTGTDGGTDEEPTISLEVSNDGGVSYEYERKASLGKAGKRLTETFWNTLGTYSSWVFRHRHYNKTKCIILGAMGNVGDGK
;
A
#
# COMPACT_ATOMS: atom_id res chain seq x y z
N GLN A 1 -13.70 -33.80 -4.28
CA GLN A 1 -12.76 -33.18 -3.36
C GLN A 1 -13.16 -31.72 -3.22
N ASP A 2 -13.49 -31.29 -2.03
CA ASP A 2 -13.71 -29.88 -1.72
C ASP A 2 -12.35 -29.18 -1.81
N LEU A 3 -12.20 -28.26 -2.77
CA LEU A 3 -10.98 -27.48 -3.01
C LEU A 3 -11.06 -26.11 -2.34
N SER A 4 -11.96 -25.93 -1.37
CA SER A 4 -12.05 -24.69 -0.62
C SER A 4 -10.79 -24.49 0.21
N ALA A 5 -10.17 -23.30 0.09
CA ALA A 5 -9.07 -22.87 0.92
C ALA A 5 -9.50 -21.66 1.73
N GLN A 6 -9.17 -21.64 3.02
CA GLN A 6 -9.40 -20.48 3.86
C GLN A 6 -8.47 -19.34 3.40
N ILE A 7 -9.04 -18.20 3.09
CA ILE A 7 -8.31 -16.98 2.72
C ILE A 7 -8.30 -15.94 3.85
N SER A 8 -9.15 -16.09 4.86
CA SER A 8 -9.16 -15.23 6.04
C SER A 8 -7.92 -15.44 6.90
N ASN A 9 -7.59 -14.42 7.68
CA ASN A 9 -6.59 -14.45 8.73
C ASN A 9 -7.14 -13.73 9.96
N GLU A 10 -6.44 -13.82 11.09
CA GLU A 10 -6.88 -13.23 12.36
C GLU A 10 -7.27 -11.74 12.25
N SER A 11 -6.54 -10.96 11.42
CA SER A 11 -6.85 -9.55 11.22
C SER A 11 -8.17 -9.34 10.49
N ILE A 12 -8.44 -10.11 9.43
CA ILE A 12 -9.69 -10.02 8.65
C ILE A 12 -10.84 -10.59 9.48
N ASP A 13 -10.65 -11.71 10.18
CA ASP A 13 -11.66 -12.29 11.06
C ASP A 13 -12.07 -11.29 12.15
N THR A 14 -11.11 -10.63 12.78
CA THR A 14 -11.37 -9.56 13.77
C THR A 14 -12.17 -8.38 13.18
N ILE A 15 -11.90 -8.00 11.93
CA ILE A 15 -12.65 -6.93 11.25
C ILE A 15 -14.10 -7.36 10.98
N LEU A 16 -14.29 -8.58 10.48
CA LEU A 16 -15.62 -9.13 10.19
C LEU A 16 -16.46 -9.32 11.48
N ASP A 17 -15.83 -9.79 12.55
CA ASP A 17 -16.48 -9.98 13.85
C ASP A 17 -16.89 -8.66 14.51
N LYS A 18 -16.15 -7.58 14.24
CA LYS A 18 -16.46 -6.24 14.76
C LYS A 18 -17.42 -5.46 13.88
N SER A 19 -17.68 -5.93 12.66
CA SER A 19 -18.59 -5.25 11.75
C SER A 19 -20.00 -5.14 12.33
N THR A 20 -20.58 -3.97 12.24
CA THR A 20 -21.90 -3.68 12.80
C THR A 20 -23.04 -4.28 11.98
N ASP A 21 -22.85 -4.35 10.66
CA ASP A 21 -23.83 -4.90 9.72
C ASP A 21 -23.15 -5.36 8.41
N LEU A 22 -23.28 -6.63 8.11
CA LEU A 22 -22.75 -7.23 6.89
C LEU A 22 -23.79 -7.30 5.75
N SER A 23 -25.05 -6.92 5.98
CA SER A 23 -26.14 -7.10 5.00
C SER A 23 -25.95 -6.29 3.72
N GLY A 24 -25.29 -5.12 3.79
CA GLY A 24 -24.96 -4.28 2.65
C GLY A 24 -23.59 -4.55 2.03
N SER A 25 -22.90 -5.61 2.46
CA SER A 25 -21.58 -5.94 1.96
C SER A 25 -21.65 -6.52 0.55
N THR A 26 -20.65 -6.19 -0.26
CA THR A 26 -20.52 -6.71 -1.63
C THR A 26 -19.14 -7.32 -1.82
N GLY A 27 -19.03 -8.26 -2.74
CA GLY A 27 -17.74 -8.86 -3.07
C GLY A 27 -17.69 -9.32 -4.52
N TYR A 28 -16.51 -9.29 -5.10
CA TYR A 28 -16.27 -9.75 -6.46
C TYR A 28 -14.85 -10.26 -6.64
N LEU A 29 -14.70 -11.10 -7.67
CA LEU A 29 -13.41 -11.60 -8.13
C LEU A 29 -13.08 -10.96 -9.47
N TYR A 30 -11.81 -10.60 -9.67
CA TYR A 30 -11.31 -10.21 -10.97
C TYR A 30 -9.87 -10.67 -11.19
N LYS A 31 -9.46 -10.79 -12.44
CA LYS A 31 -8.07 -11.05 -12.81
C LYS A 31 -7.50 -9.78 -13.39
N ASN A 32 -6.45 -9.23 -12.76
CA ASN A 32 -5.85 -7.97 -13.22
C ASN A 32 -5.01 -8.16 -14.50
N ASP A 33 -4.54 -7.04 -15.07
CA ASP A 33 -3.75 -6.99 -16.33
C ASP A 33 -2.44 -7.79 -16.30
N VAL A 34 -1.89 -8.03 -15.10
CA VAL A 34 -0.66 -8.82 -14.91
C VAL A 34 -0.92 -10.27 -14.54
N GLY A 35 -2.18 -10.68 -14.49
CA GLY A 35 -2.61 -12.07 -14.31
C GLY A 35 -2.86 -12.51 -12.88
N HIS A 36 -2.78 -11.62 -11.89
CA HIS A 36 -3.13 -11.94 -10.52
C HIS A 36 -4.65 -12.03 -10.34
N ILE A 37 -5.10 -13.02 -9.59
CA ILE A 37 -6.50 -13.16 -9.19
C ILE A 37 -6.71 -12.41 -7.89
N MET A 38 -7.65 -11.48 -7.89
CA MET A 38 -7.98 -10.60 -6.78
C MET A 38 -9.41 -10.84 -6.30
N TYR A 39 -9.62 -10.93 -5.00
CA TYR A 39 -10.93 -10.89 -4.37
C TYR A 39 -11.07 -9.56 -3.62
N VAL A 40 -12.09 -8.79 -3.95
CA VAL A 40 -12.43 -7.54 -3.27
C VAL A 40 -13.67 -7.77 -2.42
N ILE A 41 -13.64 -7.29 -1.18
CA ILE A 41 -14.79 -7.22 -0.28
C ILE A 41 -15.00 -5.78 0.19
N ASN A 42 -16.23 -5.30 0.08
CA ASN A 42 -16.66 -4.00 0.54
C ASN A 42 -17.61 -4.17 1.73
N LEU A 43 -17.25 -3.61 2.87
CA LEU A 43 -18.03 -3.57 4.10
C LEU A 43 -18.68 -2.19 4.19
N ALA A 44 -19.90 -2.08 3.67
CA ALA A 44 -20.56 -0.79 3.48
C ALA A 44 -20.85 -0.06 4.79
N ALA A 45 -21.31 -0.78 5.82
CA ALA A 45 -21.64 -0.21 7.12
C ALA A 45 -20.42 0.38 7.86
N ASP A 46 -19.25 -0.22 7.64
CA ASP A 46 -18.01 0.19 8.31
C ASP A 46 -17.16 1.14 7.46
N ASN A 47 -17.60 1.46 6.24
CA ASN A 47 -16.86 2.28 5.27
C ASN A 47 -15.45 1.72 4.98
N LEU A 48 -15.33 0.38 4.84
CA LEU A 48 -14.08 -0.31 4.63
C LEU A 48 -14.12 -1.15 3.34
N SER A 49 -12.98 -1.28 2.68
CA SER A 49 -12.77 -2.22 1.58
C SER A 49 -11.43 -2.93 1.72
N TYR A 50 -11.40 -4.21 1.41
CA TYR A 50 -10.21 -5.03 1.43
C TYR A 50 -10.08 -5.83 0.14
N MET A 51 -8.85 -6.14 -0.22
CA MET A 51 -8.51 -6.96 -1.38
C MET A 51 -7.57 -8.08 -0.97
N PHE A 52 -7.87 -9.29 -1.38
CA PHE A 52 -7.00 -10.45 -1.25
C PHE A 52 -6.38 -10.78 -2.61
N ASP A 53 -5.05 -10.84 -2.66
CA ASP A 53 -4.31 -11.31 -3.83
C ASP A 53 -4.01 -12.81 -3.65
N PHE A 54 -4.64 -13.67 -4.45
CA PHE A 54 -4.45 -15.12 -4.40
C PHE A 54 -3.03 -15.56 -4.79
N ASN A 55 -2.36 -14.79 -5.62
CA ASN A 55 -1.00 -15.12 -6.07
C ASN A 55 0.04 -14.82 -4.98
N MET A 56 -0.21 -13.78 -4.19
CA MET A 56 0.67 -13.37 -3.09
C MET A 56 0.24 -13.93 -1.72
N GLY A 57 -1.00 -14.38 -1.59
CA GLY A 57 -1.58 -14.84 -0.32
C GLY A 57 -1.71 -13.73 0.71
N LYS A 58 -2.00 -12.49 0.27
CA LYS A 58 -1.99 -11.31 1.18
C LYS A 58 -3.25 -10.48 1.02
N TRP A 59 -3.70 -9.95 2.16
CA TRP A 59 -4.72 -8.92 2.23
C TRP A 59 -4.11 -7.52 2.17
N SER A 60 -4.81 -6.62 1.52
CA SER A 60 -4.52 -5.19 1.47
C SER A 60 -5.80 -4.40 1.69
N LYS A 61 -5.72 -3.28 2.40
CA LYS A 61 -6.81 -2.33 2.48
C LYS A 61 -6.90 -1.54 1.18
N LEU A 62 -8.11 -1.34 0.68
CA LEU A 62 -8.40 -0.43 -0.42
C LEU A 62 -9.13 0.80 0.13
N GLU A 63 -8.77 1.97 -0.35
CA GLU A 63 -9.48 3.21 -0.03
C GLU A 63 -9.45 4.18 -1.21
N SER A 64 -10.50 4.99 -1.30
CA SER A 64 -10.63 6.11 -2.23
C SER A 64 -10.92 7.35 -1.40
N GLU A 65 -10.03 8.35 -1.43
CA GLU A 65 -10.15 9.61 -0.68
C GLU A 65 -10.43 9.47 0.84
N GLY A 66 -9.86 8.44 1.47
CA GLY A 66 -10.05 8.18 2.89
C GLY A 66 -11.33 7.43 3.25
N ASN A 67 -12.16 7.11 2.26
CA ASN A 67 -13.35 6.27 2.39
C ASN A 67 -13.08 4.86 1.84
N ARG A 68 -14.09 4.00 1.88
CA ARG A 68 -14.01 2.69 1.20
C ARG A 68 -13.79 2.88 -0.30
N PHE A 69 -13.22 1.88 -0.94
CA PHE A 69 -12.99 1.90 -2.38
C PHE A 69 -14.28 2.15 -3.17
N TYR A 70 -14.23 3.00 -4.20
CA TYR A 70 -15.39 3.35 -5.02
C TYR A 70 -16.05 2.14 -5.66
N GLY A 71 -15.26 1.15 -6.08
CA GLY A 71 -15.74 -0.01 -6.83
C GLY A 71 -16.60 -0.97 -6.02
N ASN A 72 -17.92 -0.80 -6.10
CA ASN A 72 -18.90 -1.62 -5.41
C ASN A 72 -19.27 -2.89 -6.19
N THR A 73 -19.27 -2.82 -7.50
CA THR A 73 -19.62 -3.92 -8.41
C THR A 73 -18.65 -3.93 -9.58
N TYR A 74 -18.32 -5.11 -10.07
CA TYR A 74 -17.33 -5.32 -11.12
C TYR A 74 -17.95 -5.91 -12.37
N ILE A 75 -17.45 -5.47 -13.53
CA ILE A 75 -17.76 -6.06 -14.84
C ILE A 75 -16.48 -6.11 -15.71
N ASN A 76 -16.32 -7.21 -16.45
CA ASN A 76 -15.34 -7.29 -17.52
C ASN A 76 -16.07 -7.11 -18.86
N TYR A 77 -15.61 -6.17 -19.67
CA TYR A 77 -16.13 -5.95 -21.01
C TYR A 77 -14.98 -5.74 -21.99
N LYS A 78 -14.91 -6.57 -23.01
CA LYS A 78 -13.86 -6.52 -24.03
C LYS A 78 -12.44 -6.48 -23.45
N ASN A 79 -12.20 -7.25 -22.41
CA ASN A 79 -10.93 -7.35 -21.70
C ASN A 79 -10.51 -6.07 -20.93
N HIS A 80 -11.44 -5.15 -20.72
CA HIS A 80 -11.29 -4.03 -19.81
C HIS A 80 -12.06 -4.30 -18.53
N HIS A 81 -11.50 -3.85 -17.41
CA HIS A 81 -12.05 -4.04 -16.08
C HIS A 81 -12.75 -2.78 -15.61
N TYR A 82 -14.04 -2.84 -15.36
CA TYR A 82 -14.81 -1.70 -14.90
C TYR A 82 -15.41 -1.96 -13.52
N VAL A 83 -15.50 -0.92 -12.73
CA VAL A 83 -16.22 -0.91 -11.47
C VAL A 83 -17.25 0.21 -11.45
N LEU A 84 -18.38 -0.05 -10.78
CA LEU A 84 -19.42 0.94 -10.56
C LEU A 84 -19.24 1.56 -9.19
N ASP A 85 -19.33 2.87 -9.13
CA ASP A 85 -19.26 3.64 -7.89
C ASP A 85 -20.49 3.36 -7.01
N TYR A 86 -20.28 3.32 -5.69
CA TYR A 86 -21.37 3.13 -4.73
C TYR A 86 -22.15 4.40 -4.40
N GLU A 87 -21.54 5.57 -4.65
CA GLU A 87 -22.07 6.87 -4.27
C GLU A 87 -22.63 7.63 -5.47
N ASN A 88 -21.97 7.51 -6.62
CA ASN A 88 -22.27 8.26 -7.83
C ASN A 88 -22.57 7.34 -9.03
N PRO A 89 -23.29 7.81 -10.05
CA PRO A 89 -23.57 6.99 -11.24
C PRO A 89 -22.37 6.95 -12.21
N TYR A 90 -21.16 6.83 -11.65
CA TYR A 90 -19.94 6.72 -12.44
C TYR A 90 -19.47 5.28 -12.58
N MET A 91 -18.84 5.02 -13.70
CA MET A 91 -18.14 3.78 -14.00
C MET A 91 -16.67 4.12 -14.23
N TYR A 92 -15.78 3.45 -13.49
CA TYR A 92 -14.34 3.64 -13.61
C TYR A 92 -13.70 2.41 -14.25
N GLU A 93 -12.71 2.65 -15.10
CA GLU A 93 -11.85 1.59 -15.60
C GLU A 93 -10.70 1.34 -14.62
N MET A 94 -10.47 0.08 -14.27
CA MET A 94 -9.33 -0.35 -13.46
C MET A 94 -8.23 -0.91 -14.34
N SER A 95 -7.01 -0.43 -14.18
CA SER A 95 -5.82 -0.99 -14.82
C SER A 95 -4.60 -0.78 -13.94
N THR A 96 -3.64 -1.69 -14.00
CA THR A 96 -2.34 -1.55 -13.33
C THR A 96 -1.47 -0.45 -13.94
N ASN A 97 -1.90 0.14 -15.06
CA ASN A 97 -1.24 1.27 -15.70
C ASN A 97 -1.67 2.63 -15.13
N PHE A 98 -2.81 2.70 -14.44
CA PHE A 98 -3.27 3.91 -13.77
C PHE A 98 -2.60 4.06 -12.41
N ASN A 99 -2.24 5.27 -12.07
CA ASN A 99 -1.58 5.62 -10.81
C ASN A 99 -2.39 6.63 -10.00
N ASP A 100 -3.60 6.89 -10.43
CA ASP A 100 -4.58 7.71 -9.72
C ASP A 100 -5.93 6.98 -9.63
N ASP A 101 -6.77 7.45 -8.71
CA ASP A 101 -8.13 7.02 -8.50
C ASP A 101 -9.03 8.21 -8.83
N ALA A 102 -9.75 8.12 -9.94
CA ALA A 102 -10.61 9.20 -10.47
C ALA A 102 -9.90 10.58 -10.56
N GLY A 103 -8.62 10.59 -10.90
CA GLY A 103 -7.82 11.81 -10.99
C GLY A 103 -7.14 12.22 -9.68
N ILE A 104 -7.29 11.46 -8.59
CA ILE A 104 -6.64 11.71 -7.29
C ILE A 104 -5.52 10.70 -7.09
N ALA A 105 -4.37 11.14 -6.57
CA ALA A 105 -3.24 10.26 -6.34
C ALA A 105 -3.59 9.14 -5.34
N ILE A 106 -3.35 7.89 -5.73
CA ILE A 106 -3.55 6.75 -4.85
C ILE A 106 -2.49 6.81 -3.74
N LYS A 107 -2.94 6.89 -2.50
CA LYS A 107 -2.08 6.73 -1.33
C LYS A 107 -1.64 5.28 -1.24
N ARG A 108 -0.35 5.05 -1.37
CA ARG A 108 0.25 3.72 -1.18
C ARG A 108 1.02 3.71 0.14
N GLU A 109 0.70 2.77 0.99
CA GLU A 109 1.33 2.60 2.29
C GLU A 109 1.80 1.17 2.47
N ILE A 110 3.00 0.99 2.98
CA ILE A 110 3.54 -0.30 3.43
C ILE A 110 4.17 -0.13 4.80
N VAL A 111 3.84 -1.05 5.70
CA VAL A 111 4.38 -1.11 7.06
C VAL A 111 5.15 -2.42 7.21
N SER A 112 6.38 -2.32 7.72
CA SER A 112 7.19 -3.51 8.00
C SER A 112 6.65 -4.30 9.20
N PRO A 113 6.99 -5.57 9.34
CA PRO A 113 6.91 -6.25 10.63
C PRO A 113 7.70 -5.51 11.72
N VAL A 114 7.44 -5.85 12.98
CA VAL A 114 8.25 -5.38 14.11
C VAL A 114 9.60 -6.09 14.08
N PHE A 115 10.70 -5.34 14.03
CA PHE A 115 12.05 -5.84 14.27
C PHE A 115 12.43 -5.55 15.71
N PHE A 116 12.77 -6.58 16.45
CA PHE A 116 13.13 -6.47 17.85
C PHE A 116 14.57 -6.93 18.07
N SER A 117 15.30 -6.17 18.90
CA SER A 117 16.62 -6.53 19.40
C SER A 117 16.67 -6.39 20.92
N PRO A 118 17.20 -7.39 21.65
CA PRO A 118 17.34 -7.30 23.11
C PRO A 118 18.20 -6.12 23.58
N ASN A 119 19.18 -5.73 22.78
CA ASN A 119 19.99 -4.54 23.01
C ASN A 119 19.59 -3.45 22.02
N PRO A 120 19.55 -2.17 22.43
CA PRO A 120 19.32 -1.10 21.51
C PRO A 120 20.37 -1.10 20.39
N ILE A 121 19.91 -0.92 19.15
CA ILE A 121 20.77 -0.77 17.98
C ILE A 121 20.55 0.62 17.37
N SER A 122 21.62 1.22 16.87
CA SER A 122 21.55 2.46 16.09
C SER A 122 21.41 2.14 14.63
N ILE A 123 20.48 2.79 13.93
CA ILE A 123 20.44 2.77 12.47
C ILE A 123 20.99 4.09 11.95
N ASN A 124 22.22 4.01 11.44
CA ASN A 124 22.94 5.18 10.93
C ASN A 124 22.49 5.57 9.53
N GLU A 125 22.19 4.58 8.70
CA GLU A 125 21.64 4.77 7.36
C GLU A 125 20.57 3.70 7.11
N TYR A 126 19.46 4.09 6.54
CA TYR A 126 18.44 3.19 6.02
C TYR A 126 18.24 3.50 4.54
N ARG A 127 18.43 2.51 3.70
CA ARG A 127 18.36 2.62 2.25
C ARG A 127 17.20 1.78 1.72
N LEU A 128 16.40 2.39 0.86
CA LEU A 128 15.31 1.72 0.19
C LEU A 128 15.68 1.52 -1.29
N PHE A 129 15.66 0.27 -1.72
CA PHE A 129 15.87 -0.07 -3.12
C PHE A 129 14.53 0.03 -3.86
N THR A 130 14.44 0.98 -4.78
CA THR A 130 13.23 1.26 -5.54
C THR A 130 13.53 1.32 -7.03
N LYS A 131 12.51 1.14 -7.86
CA LYS A 131 12.62 1.47 -9.28
C LYS A 131 12.70 2.99 -9.42
N GLN A 132 13.83 3.48 -9.90
CA GLN A 132 14.14 4.90 -10.02
C GLN A 132 13.68 5.51 -11.35
N GLY A 133 13.57 6.85 -11.37
CA GLY A 133 13.26 7.61 -12.59
C GLY A 133 11.80 7.47 -13.01
N THR A 134 10.88 7.41 -12.07
CA THR A 134 9.44 7.25 -12.29
C THR A 134 8.68 8.56 -12.37
N GLY A 135 9.36 9.72 -12.27
CA GLY A 135 8.77 11.04 -12.43
C GLY A 135 8.15 11.29 -13.79
N THR A 136 7.34 12.32 -13.89
CA THR A 136 6.73 12.80 -15.14
C THR A 136 7.54 13.93 -15.78
N ASP A 137 7.20 14.28 -17.01
CA ASP A 137 7.81 15.42 -17.71
C ASP A 137 7.11 16.74 -17.28
N GLY A 138 7.36 17.15 -16.04
CA GLY A 138 6.80 18.37 -15.44
C GLY A 138 5.61 18.14 -14.52
N GLY A 139 5.18 19.21 -13.83
CA GLY A 139 4.09 19.20 -12.87
C GLY A 139 4.49 18.73 -11.47
N THR A 140 3.50 18.45 -10.63
CA THR A 140 3.70 18.04 -9.23
C THR A 140 4.38 16.68 -9.08
N ASP A 141 4.34 15.84 -10.10
CA ASP A 141 4.90 14.49 -10.13
C ASP A 141 6.20 14.40 -10.93
N GLU A 142 6.81 15.56 -11.28
CA GLU A 142 8.11 15.62 -11.93
C GLU A 142 9.21 14.96 -11.10
N GLU A 143 9.20 15.19 -9.78
CA GLU A 143 10.13 14.56 -8.84
C GLU A 143 9.34 13.88 -7.72
N PRO A 144 8.85 12.65 -7.97
CA PRO A 144 8.06 11.93 -6.98
C PRO A 144 8.91 11.56 -5.77
N THR A 145 8.25 11.48 -4.63
CA THR A 145 8.91 11.16 -3.36
C THR A 145 8.28 9.94 -2.70
N ILE A 146 9.08 9.25 -1.90
CA ILE A 146 8.61 8.27 -0.92
C ILE A 146 9.01 8.73 0.46
N SER A 147 8.14 8.53 1.43
CA SER A 147 8.42 8.89 2.81
C SER A 147 8.83 7.68 3.64
N LEU A 148 9.53 7.98 4.74
CA LEU A 148 9.82 7.07 5.83
C LEU A 148 9.33 7.69 7.13
N GLU A 149 8.62 6.91 7.92
CA GLU A 149 8.30 7.15 9.32
C GLU A 149 8.75 5.95 10.13
N VAL A 150 9.28 6.18 11.31
CA VAL A 150 9.82 5.15 12.21
C VAL A 150 8.95 5.09 13.47
N SER A 151 8.69 3.88 13.93
CA SER A 151 8.07 3.63 15.23
C SER A 151 9.01 2.79 16.08
N ASN A 152 9.10 3.12 17.37
CA ASN A 152 9.87 2.39 18.37
C ASN A 152 8.97 1.69 19.42
N ASP A 153 7.64 1.79 19.26
CA ASP A 153 6.62 1.28 20.17
C ASP A 153 5.74 0.18 19.54
N GLY A 154 6.26 -0.51 18.54
CA GLY A 154 5.56 -1.59 17.85
C GLY A 154 4.53 -1.13 16.82
N GLY A 155 4.59 0.11 16.35
CA GLY A 155 3.70 0.65 15.33
C GLY A 155 2.50 1.42 15.90
N VAL A 156 2.46 1.68 17.20
CA VAL A 156 1.40 2.46 17.87
C VAL A 156 1.52 3.94 17.52
N SER A 157 2.73 4.50 17.61
CA SER A 157 3.01 5.85 17.18
C SER A 157 4.20 5.90 16.22
N TYR A 158 4.25 6.94 15.41
CA TYR A 158 5.30 7.15 14.42
C TYR A 158 5.94 8.52 14.59
N GLU A 159 7.26 8.57 14.38
CA GLU A 159 7.99 9.82 14.30
C GLU A 159 7.55 10.65 13.07
N TYR A 160 8.13 11.85 12.93
CA TYR A 160 7.83 12.72 11.79
C TYR A 160 8.23 12.09 10.44
N GLU A 161 7.45 12.41 9.43
CA GLU A 161 7.63 11.95 8.05
C GLU A 161 8.89 12.58 7.43
N ARG A 162 9.77 11.74 6.90
CA ARG A 162 10.99 12.13 6.17
C ARG A 162 10.86 11.71 4.72
N LYS A 163 10.98 12.63 3.77
CA LYS A 163 10.82 12.36 2.34
C LYS A 163 12.17 12.17 1.65
N ALA A 164 12.22 11.25 0.69
CA ALA A 164 13.34 11.04 -0.21
C ALA A 164 12.83 10.95 -1.66
N SER A 165 13.65 11.42 -2.62
CA SER A 165 13.30 11.42 -4.03
C SER A 165 13.35 10.02 -4.64
N LEU A 166 12.43 9.75 -5.56
CA LEU A 166 12.45 8.60 -6.47
C LEU A 166 13.06 8.93 -7.84
N GLY A 167 13.52 10.17 -8.02
CA GLY A 167 14.15 10.66 -9.25
C GLY A 167 13.17 11.10 -10.31
N LYS A 168 13.54 12.18 -11.01
CA LYS A 168 12.83 12.68 -12.20
C LYS A 168 12.83 11.65 -13.31
N ALA A 169 11.97 11.84 -14.32
CA ALA A 169 11.93 11.00 -15.51
C ALA A 169 13.34 10.74 -16.07
N GLY A 170 13.69 9.48 -16.26
CA GLY A 170 14.97 9.06 -16.81
C GLY A 170 16.18 9.10 -15.85
N LYS A 171 16.09 9.70 -14.66
CA LYS A 171 17.14 9.64 -13.63
C LYS A 171 17.12 8.29 -12.91
N ARG A 172 17.99 7.37 -13.37
CA ARG A 172 18.04 5.97 -12.88
C ARG A 172 19.09 5.73 -11.79
N LEU A 173 19.85 6.75 -11.38
CA LEU A 173 20.90 6.67 -10.37
C LEU A 173 20.57 7.49 -9.12
N THR A 174 19.29 7.75 -8.86
CA THR A 174 18.85 8.41 -7.63
C THR A 174 18.89 7.40 -6.50
N GLU A 175 19.52 7.73 -5.39
CA GLU A 175 19.52 6.91 -4.19
C GLU A 175 18.42 7.36 -3.22
N THR A 176 17.63 6.42 -2.75
CA THR A 176 16.58 6.67 -1.77
C THR A 176 17.06 6.20 -0.40
N PHE A 177 17.48 7.11 0.45
CA PHE A 177 18.02 6.78 1.77
C PHE A 177 17.72 7.86 2.81
N TRP A 178 17.83 7.49 4.07
CA TRP A 178 17.70 8.35 5.24
C TRP A 178 18.81 8.04 6.22
N ASN A 179 19.36 9.09 6.83
CA ASN A 179 20.42 8.98 7.81
C ASN A 179 19.90 9.22 9.23
N THR A 180 20.59 8.66 10.21
CA THR A 180 20.41 8.94 11.63
C THR A 180 18.97 8.73 12.08
N LEU A 181 18.54 7.46 12.09
CA LEU A 181 17.19 7.10 12.50
C LEU A 181 17.02 6.96 14.02
N GLY A 182 18.11 7.03 14.78
CA GLY A 182 18.07 6.88 16.23
C GLY A 182 18.59 5.53 16.73
N THR A 183 18.35 5.25 18.01
CA THR A 183 18.81 4.04 18.70
C THR A 183 17.66 3.47 19.52
N TYR A 184 17.14 2.31 19.11
CA TYR A 184 15.98 1.69 19.73
C TYR A 184 16.13 0.16 19.78
N SER A 185 15.34 -0.49 20.65
CA SER A 185 15.23 -1.95 20.72
C SER A 185 14.11 -2.51 19.84
N SER A 186 13.16 -1.66 19.44
CA SER A 186 12.05 -2.04 18.57
C SER A 186 11.96 -1.09 17.39
N TRP A 187 11.72 -1.61 16.22
CA TRP A 187 11.67 -0.84 14.98
C TRP A 187 10.51 -1.29 14.12
N VAL A 188 9.70 -0.33 13.67
CA VAL A 188 8.73 -0.51 12.58
C VAL A 188 8.93 0.62 11.58
N PHE A 189 9.00 0.27 10.31
CA PHE A 189 9.18 1.23 9.22
C PHE A 189 7.89 1.35 8.44
N ARG A 190 7.40 2.57 8.28
CA ARG A 190 6.25 2.88 7.46
C ARG A 190 6.68 3.74 6.28
N HIS A 191 6.38 3.27 5.07
CA HIS A 191 6.63 4.00 3.84
C HIS A 191 5.32 4.43 3.21
N ARG A 192 5.29 5.66 2.69
CA ARG A 192 4.13 6.22 1.98
C ARG A 192 4.55 6.88 0.69
N HIS A 193 3.72 6.73 -0.32
CA HIS A 193 3.87 7.36 -1.62
C HIS A 193 2.54 7.99 -2.03
N TYR A 194 2.56 9.27 -2.40
CA TYR A 194 1.37 10.07 -2.67
C TYR A 194 1.32 10.66 -4.09
N ASN A 195 2.32 10.36 -4.92
CA ASN A 195 2.38 10.88 -6.28
C ASN A 195 1.62 9.97 -7.26
N LYS A 196 1.14 10.55 -8.37
CA LYS A 196 0.50 9.81 -9.47
C LYS A 196 1.52 9.08 -10.35
N THR A 197 2.52 8.48 -9.73
CA THR A 197 3.58 7.76 -10.41
C THR A 197 3.70 6.34 -9.89
N LYS A 198 4.32 5.48 -10.68
CA LYS A 198 4.56 4.09 -10.29
C LYS A 198 5.62 4.02 -9.21
N CYS A 199 5.31 3.42 -8.09
CA CYS A 199 6.25 3.15 -7.00
C CYS A 199 6.44 1.63 -6.86
N ILE A 200 7.67 1.16 -7.04
CA ILE A 200 8.04 -0.25 -6.87
C ILE A 200 9.19 -0.32 -5.88
N ILE A 201 8.95 -0.97 -4.75
CA ILE A 201 9.96 -1.26 -3.73
C ILE A 201 10.52 -2.66 -4.02
N LEU A 202 11.84 -2.75 -4.12
CA LEU A 202 12.57 -4.00 -4.39
C LEU A 202 13.14 -4.61 -3.11
N GLY A 203 13.42 -3.77 -2.11
CA GLY A 203 13.98 -4.19 -0.84
C GLY A 203 14.43 -3.01 0.00
N ALA A 204 14.89 -3.31 1.21
CA ALA A 204 15.45 -2.32 2.12
C ALA A 204 16.70 -2.87 2.83
N MET A 205 17.59 -1.97 3.23
CA MET A 205 18.79 -2.30 3.99
C MET A 205 19.03 -1.23 5.06
N GLY A 206 19.26 -1.66 6.29
CA GLY A 206 19.71 -0.80 7.39
C GLY A 206 21.19 -1.02 7.68
N ASN A 207 21.99 0.04 7.75
CA ASN A 207 23.34 0.00 8.29
C ASN A 207 23.25 0.24 9.79
N VAL A 208 23.51 -0.83 10.55
CA VAL A 208 23.39 -0.85 12.01
C VAL A 208 24.74 -0.64 12.68
N GLY A 209 24.77 0.18 13.71
CA GLY A 209 25.91 0.33 14.61
C GLY A 209 25.54 -0.17 16.01
N ASP A 210 26.57 -0.48 16.80
CA ASP A 210 26.37 -0.76 18.22
C ASP A 210 25.80 0.51 18.89
N GLY A 211 24.69 0.36 19.58
CA GLY A 211 24.04 1.43 20.35
C GLY A 211 24.79 1.71 21.63
N LYS A 212 25.99 2.31 21.50
CA LYS A 212 26.77 2.82 22.66
C LYS A 212 26.41 4.25 22.97
#